data_850265f3cb8947e986de1cbdc19ec60f
#
_entry.id   850265f3cb8947e986de1cbdc19ec60f
#
_cell.length_a   1.000
_cell.length_b   1.000
_cell.length_c   1.000
_cell.angle_alpha   90.00
_cell.angle_beta   90.00
_cell.angle_gamma   90.00
#
_symmetry.space_group_name_H-M   'P 1'
#
loop_
_entity.id
_entity.type
_entity.pdbx_description
1 polymer ?
#
loop_
_entity_poly.entity_id
_entity_poly.type
_entity_poly.pdbx_seq_one_letter_code
_entity_poly.pdbx_strand_id
1 'polypeptide(L)'
;MFSGWGVRTLAASMPGYNPISYHCGSVWPHDTAIVVAGLARYGLVEHSQRLLSALIDAGVALGGRLPELFSGLDRAEFACPVGYPTSCSPQAWAAASPLLCLRTIMRLDPWVPYGKTWLAPTLPEGIKRLKVAGIPLAGSRVTVEVEGDDVHVEGIPDHIELVTEPRHPATAV
;
A
#
# COMPACT_ATOMS: atom_id res chain seq x y z
N MET A 1 14.41 3.12 -10.30
CA MET A 1 13.02 3.55 -9.96
C MET A 1 12.87 3.90 -8.47
N PHE A 2 13.31 3.05 -7.54
CA PHE A 2 13.13 3.28 -6.10
C PHE A 2 14.01 4.44 -5.59
N SER A 3 13.38 5.43 -4.93
CA SER A 3 14.07 6.62 -4.38
C SER A 3 14.45 6.47 -2.91
N GLY A 4 14.05 5.37 -2.26
CA GLY A 4 14.08 5.23 -0.80
C GLY A 4 12.83 5.76 -0.09
N TRP A 5 12.00 6.58 -0.78
CA TRP A 5 10.72 7.10 -0.29
C TRP A 5 9.51 6.55 -1.04
N GLY A 6 9.73 6.05 -2.27
CA GLY A 6 8.70 5.50 -3.13
C GLY A 6 9.22 5.25 -4.55
N VAL A 7 8.31 4.94 -5.46
CA VAL A 7 8.63 4.65 -6.85
C VAL A 7 8.62 5.95 -7.67
N ARG A 8 9.72 6.22 -8.36
CA ARG A 8 9.82 7.36 -9.28
C ARG A 8 9.04 7.10 -10.56
N THR A 9 8.49 8.14 -11.15
CA THR A 9 7.82 8.09 -12.45
C THR A 9 8.79 7.81 -13.61
N LEU A 10 10.08 8.08 -13.43
CA LEU A 10 11.16 7.74 -14.37
C LEU A 10 12.39 7.27 -13.60
N ALA A 11 13.09 6.28 -14.13
CA ALA A 11 14.31 5.78 -13.49
C ALA A 11 15.43 6.82 -13.56
N ALA A 12 16.22 6.93 -12.50
CA ALA A 12 17.34 7.87 -12.44
C ALA A 12 18.43 7.61 -13.51
N SER A 13 18.48 6.40 -14.06
CA SER A 13 19.39 6.03 -15.16
C SER A 13 18.89 6.38 -16.56
N MET A 14 17.64 6.87 -16.68
CA MET A 14 17.04 7.14 -17.98
C MET A 14 17.33 8.56 -18.47
N PRO A 15 17.53 8.78 -19.79
CA PRO A 15 17.58 10.11 -20.36
C PRO A 15 16.30 10.90 -20.03
N GLY A 16 16.46 12.17 -19.70
CA GLY A 16 15.32 13.04 -19.31
C GLY A 16 14.90 12.91 -17.85
N TYR A 17 15.55 12.07 -17.03
CA TYR A 17 15.29 12.03 -15.61
C TYR A 17 15.51 13.39 -14.96
N ASN A 18 14.51 13.84 -14.23
CA ASN A 18 14.56 15.05 -13.42
C ASN A 18 13.70 14.82 -12.16
N PRO A 19 14.31 14.68 -10.96
CA PRO A 19 13.59 14.36 -9.73
C PRO A 19 12.58 15.43 -9.30
N ILE A 20 12.69 16.64 -9.82
CA ILE A 20 11.76 17.74 -9.57
C ILE A 20 10.82 18.00 -10.76
N SER A 21 10.76 17.10 -11.73
CA SER A 21 9.77 17.14 -12.81
C SER A 21 8.51 16.41 -12.41
N TYR A 22 7.35 16.97 -12.79
CA TYR A 22 6.04 16.41 -12.46
C TYR A 22 5.85 14.95 -12.89
N HIS A 23 6.35 14.55 -14.08
CA HIS A 23 6.22 13.19 -14.64
C HIS A 23 7.54 12.49 -14.97
N CYS A 24 8.68 13.14 -14.82
CA CYS A 24 9.97 12.60 -15.27
C CYS A 24 10.91 12.27 -14.11
N GLY A 25 10.41 11.92 -12.94
CA GLY A 25 11.26 11.50 -11.83
C GLY A 25 10.69 11.70 -10.43
N SER A 26 9.57 12.43 -10.27
CA SER A 26 8.84 12.58 -9.01
C SER A 26 8.30 11.26 -8.46
N VAL A 27 7.91 11.25 -7.19
CA VAL A 27 7.25 10.13 -6.52
C VAL A 27 5.79 10.48 -6.23
N TRP A 28 4.89 9.61 -6.66
CA TRP A 28 3.46 9.73 -6.44
C TRP A 28 3.00 8.67 -5.43
N PRO A 29 2.44 9.07 -4.28
CA PRO A 29 2.00 8.12 -3.25
C PRO A 29 1.02 7.06 -3.75
N HIS A 30 0.02 7.44 -4.55
CA HIS A 30 -0.97 6.49 -5.05
C HIS A 30 -0.37 5.50 -6.06
N ASP A 31 0.52 5.93 -6.96
CA ASP A 31 1.23 5.03 -7.87
C ASP A 31 2.10 4.05 -7.09
N THR A 32 2.84 4.55 -6.09
CA THR A 32 3.63 3.70 -5.19
C THR A 32 2.75 2.67 -4.49
N ALA A 33 1.57 3.07 -3.97
CA ALA A 33 0.64 2.16 -3.31
C ALA A 33 0.06 1.10 -4.27
N ILE A 34 -0.22 1.46 -5.52
CA ILE A 34 -0.64 0.50 -6.56
C ILE A 34 0.48 -0.50 -6.88
N VAL A 35 1.73 -0.03 -6.98
CA VAL A 35 2.89 -0.93 -7.16
C VAL A 35 3.06 -1.86 -5.96
N VAL A 36 2.91 -1.37 -4.73
CA VAL A 36 2.90 -2.18 -3.49
C VAL A 36 1.86 -3.29 -3.58
N ALA A 37 0.62 -2.96 -3.96
CA ALA A 37 -0.46 -3.92 -4.11
C ALA A 37 -0.18 -4.95 -5.23
N GLY A 38 0.35 -4.49 -6.37
CA GLY A 38 0.74 -5.36 -7.47
C GLY A 38 1.83 -6.36 -7.08
N LEU A 39 2.90 -5.90 -6.43
CA LEU A 39 3.99 -6.76 -5.96
C LEU A 39 3.47 -7.83 -4.97
N ALA A 40 2.65 -7.44 -4.00
CA ALA A 40 2.03 -8.38 -3.06
C ALA A 40 1.15 -9.40 -3.77
N ARG A 41 0.38 -8.97 -4.78
CA ARG A 41 -0.48 -9.84 -5.60
C ARG A 41 0.30 -10.91 -6.34
N TYR A 42 1.50 -10.58 -6.84
CA TYR A 42 2.39 -11.52 -7.55
C TYR A 42 3.35 -12.27 -6.61
N GLY A 43 3.17 -12.18 -5.29
CA GLY A 43 3.98 -12.91 -4.31
C GLY A 43 5.36 -12.29 -4.04
N LEU A 44 5.65 -11.12 -4.57
CA LEU A 44 6.90 -10.37 -4.33
C LEU A 44 6.80 -9.59 -3.00
N VAL A 45 6.57 -10.31 -1.91
CA VAL A 45 6.20 -9.77 -0.60
C VAL A 45 7.27 -8.84 -0.04
N GLU A 46 8.54 -9.23 -0.07
CA GLU A 46 9.65 -8.42 0.44
C GLU A 46 9.76 -7.07 -0.27
N HIS A 47 9.61 -7.07 -1.59
CA HIS A 47 9.63 -5.82 -2.37
C HIS A 47 8.42 -4.94 -2.06
N SER A 48 7.25 -5.56 -1.91
CA SER A 48 6.02 -4.87 -1.51
C SER A 48 6.18 -4.21 -0.14
N GLN A 49 6.65 -4.94 0.86
CA GLN A 49 6.86 -4.45 2.22
C GLN A 49 7.92 -3.33 2.29
N ARG A 50 9.00 -3.45 1.51
CA ARG A 50 10.02 -2.40 1.42
C ARG A 50 9.45 -1.09 0.90
N LEU A 51 8.65 -1.13 -0.17
CA LEU A 51 8.00 0.07 -0.73
C LEU A 51 6.93 0.63 0.21
N LEU A 52 6.17 -0.25 0.86
CA LEU A 52 5.15 0.12 1.83
C LEU A 52 5.77 0.87 3.02
N SER A 53 6.85 0.33 3.61
CA SER A 53 7.55 0.97 4.72
C SER A 53 8.10 2.34 4.31
N ALA A 54 8.68 2.44 3.11
CA ALA A 54 9.17 3.71 2.59
C ALA A 54 8.05 4.76 2.43
N LEU A 55 6.87 4.35 1.99
CA LEU A 55 5.71 5.24 1.85
C LEU A 55 5.15 5.68 3.20
N ILE A 56 5.14 4.78 4.20
CA ILE A 56 4.77 5.12 5.57
C ILE A 56 5.75 6.13 6.15
N ASP A 57 7.05 5.89 6.02
CA ASP A 57 8.10 6.80 6.49
C ASP A 57 7.95 8.19 5.84
N ALA A 58 7.68 8.23 4.53
CA ALA A 58 7.41 9.48 3.82
C ALA A 58 6.18 10.20 4.40
N GLY A 59 5.10 9.45 4.66
CA GLY A 59 3.89 10.00 5.28
C GLY A 59 4.15 10.60 6.65
N VAL A 60 4.92 9.91 7.50
CA VAL A 60 5.32 10.41 8.83
C VAL A 60 6.16 11.67 8.70
N ALA A 61 7.17 11.67 7.83
CA ALA A 61 8.04 12.82 7.61
C ALA A 61 7.30 14.04 7.04
N LEU A 62 6.20 13.82 6.31
CA LEU A 62 5.31 14.86 5.77
C LEU A 62 4.15 15.23 6.72
N GLY A 63 4.27 14.92 8.00
CA GLY A 63 3.30 15.31 9.03
C GLY A 63 1.98 14.51 8.98
N GLY A 64 2.01 13.27 8.51
CA GLY A 64 0.85 12.38 8.47
C GLY A 64 -0.07 12.58 7.25
N ARG A 65 0.29 13.47 6.34
CA ARG A 65 -0.52 13.76 5.14
C ARG A 65 0.32 13.63 3.88
N LEU A 66 0.05 12.59 3.11
CA LEU A 66 0.66 12.42 1.80
C LEU A 66 0.10 13.44 0.79
N PRO A 67 0.96 14.21 0.11
CA PRO A 67 0.55 15.10 -0.97
C PRO A 67 0.30 14.32 -2.26
N GLU A 68 -0.17 14.98 -3.30
CA GLU A 68 -0.32 14.41 -4.64
C GLU A 68 0.98 13.76 -5.13
N LEU A 69 2.09 14.47 -5.02
CA LEU A 69 3.45 14.00 -5.33
C LEU A 69 4.48 14.76 -4.48
N PHE A 70 5.66 14.21 -4.43
CA PHE A 70 6.85 14.87 -3.91
C PHE A 70 8.06 14.58 -4.82
N SER A 71 9.15 15.32 -4.62
CA SER A 71 10.37 15.17 -5.41
C SER A 71 10.92 13.74 -5.34
N GLY A 72 11.45 13.25 -6.47
CA GLY A 72 12.09 11.94 -6.55
C GLY A 72 13.56 11.92 -6.12
N LEU A 73 14.01 12.89 -5.33
CA LEU A 73 15.34 12.92 -4.74
C LEU A 73 15.58 11.68 -3.87
N ASP A 74 16.83 11.24 -3.79
CA ASP A 74 17.19 10.00 -3.12
C ASP A 74 17.21 10.17 -1.59
N ARG A 75 16.66 9.16 -0.87
CA ARG A 75 16.69 9.13 0.59
C ARG A 75 18.11 9.10 1.16
N ALA A 76 19.08 8.59 0.42
CA ALA A 76 20.48 8.59 0.85
C ALA A 76 21.09 10.00 0.88
N GLU A 77 20.55 10.92 0.07
CA GLU A 77 21.02 12.30 0.00
C GLU A 77 20.16 13.27 0.83
N PHE A 78 18.87 12.95 0.97
CA PHE A 78 17.89 13.81 1.66
C PHE A 78 17.17 13.03 2.75
N ALA A 79 17.40 13.40 4.00
CA ALA A 79 16.84 12.75 5.19
C ALA A 79 15.30 12.84 5.31
N CYS A 80 14.67 13.73 4.52
CA CYS A 80 13.21 13.86 4.44
C CYS A 80 12.78 13.97 2.98
N PRO A 81 11.54 13.55 2.64
CA PRO A 81 10.99 13.80 1.31
C PRO A 81 10.93 15.30 1.04
N VAL A 82 11.38 15.71 -0.13
CA VAL A 82 11.34 17.12 -0.54
C VAL A 82 10.02 17.39 -1.25
N GLY A 83 9.24 18.35 -0.73
CA GLY A 83 7.94 18.71 -1.29
C GLY A 83 8.04 19.19 -2.74
N TYR A 84 7.00 18.91 -3.52
CA TYR A 84 6.84 19.49 -4.85
C TYR A 84 6.04 20.80 -4.75
N PRO A 85 6.54 21.93 -5.28
CA PRO A 85 6.00 23.28 -4.95
C PRO A 85 4.52 23.47 -5.29
N THR A 86 4.02 22.85 -6.37
CA THR A 86 2.64 22.99 -6.85
C THR A 86 1.80 21.72 -6.61
N SER A 87 2.26 20.82 -5.74
CA SER A 87 1.56 19.60 -5.37
C SER A 87 0.26 19.90 -4.61
N CYS A 88 -0.83 19.27 -5.00
CA CYS A 88 -2.08 19.36 -4.25
C CYS A 88 -1.97 18.66 -2.89
N SER A 89 -2.37 19.36 -1.83
CA SER A 89 -2.46 18.80 -0.48
C SER A 89 -3.58 19.51 0.30
N PRO A 90 -4.71 18.83 0.62
CA PRO A 90 -4.98 17.40 0.43
C PRO A 90 -5.26 17.01 -1.03
N GLN A 91 -5.08 15.70 -1.31
CA GLN A 91 -5.40 15.10 -2.59
C GLN A 91 -6.00 13.70 -2.34
N ALA A 92 -7.18 13.42 -2.92
CA ALA A 92 -8.01 12.27 -2.55
C ALA A 92 -7.32 10.92 -2.71
N TRP A 93 -6.69 10.65 -3.86
CA TRP A 93 -6.01 9.37 -4.08
C TRP A 93 -4.72 9.21 -3.25
N ALA A 94 -4.01 10.30 -2.99
CA ALA A 94 -2.88 10.26 -2.05
C ALA A 94 -3.37 9.92 -0.62
N ALA A 95 -4.49 10.51 -0.20
CA ALA A 95 -5.13 10.20 1.08
C ALA A 95 -5.65 8.75 1.15
N ALA A 96 -6.04 8.15 0.03
CA ALA A 96 -6.48 6.75 -0.05
C ALA A 96 -5.30 5.75 -0.08
N SER A 97 -4.09 6.18 -0.40
CA SER A 97 -2.91 5.30 -0.50
C SER A 97 -2.63 4.48 0.76
N PRO A 98 -2.67 5.05 1.99
CA PRO A 98 -2.50 4.26 3.21
C PRO A 98 -3.57 3.17 3.40
N LEU A 99 -4.80 3.41 2.95
CA LEU A 99 -5.88 2.41 3.02
C LEU A 99 -5.63 1.25 2.06
N LEU A 100 -5.11 1.52 0.86
CA LEU A 100 -4.69 0.47 -0.07
C LEU A 100 -3.50 -0.32 0.49
N CYS A 101 -2.53 0.35 1.12
CA CYS A 101 -1.42 -0.31 1.81
C CYS A 101 -1.92 -1.21 2.95
N LEU A 102 -2.85 -0.73 3.78
CA LEU A 102 -3.46 -1.54 4.85
C LEU A 102 -4.19 -2.77 4.29
N ARG A 103 -4.99 -2.59 3.24
CA ARG A 103 -5.64 -3.70 2.53
C ARG A 103 -4.61 -4.70 2.00
N THR A 104 -3.48 -4.21 1.49
CA THR A 104 -2.38 -5.04 0.96
C THR A 104 -1.68 -5.84 2.05
N ILE A 105 -1.42 -5.26 3.23
CA ILE A 105 -0.86 -5.97 4.39
C ILE A 105 -1.78 -7.13 4.80
N MET A 106 -3.08 -6.89 4.83
CA MET A 106 -4.08 -7.92 5.14
C MET A 106 -4.27 -8.93 4.01
N ARG A 107 -3.79 -8.63 2.80
CA ARG A 107 -4.11 -9.38 1.57
C ARG A 107 -5.62 -9.64 1.47
N LEU A 108 -6.40 -8.63 1.86
CA LEU A 108 -7.85 -8.66 1.82
C LEU A 108 -8.34 -8.41 0.39
N ASP A 109 -8.95 -9.42 -0.21
CA ASP A 109 -9.45 -9.37 -1.59
C ASP A 109 -10.91 -9.86 -1.65
N PRO A 110 -11.89 -8.98 -1.43
CA PRO A 110 -13.30 -9.35 -1.40
C PRO A 110 -13.86 -9.56 -2.80
N TRP A 111 -14.51 -10.71 -3.01
CA TRP A 111 -15.29 -11.06 -4.20
C TRP A 111 -16.71 -11.39 -3.83
N VAL A 112 -17.38 -10.45 -3.20
CA VAL A 112 -18.73 -10.59 -2.67
C VAL A 112 -19.76 -11.13 -3.68
N PRO A 113 -19.79 -10.71 -4.96
CA PRO A 113 -20.72 -11.27 -5.94
C PRO A 113 -20.55 -12.78 -6.17
N TYR A 114 -19.39 -13.34 -5.83
CA TYR A 114 -19.08 -14.77 -5.95
C TYR A 114 -19.04 -15.49 -4.61
N GLY A 115 -19.53 -14.85 -3.54
CA GLY A 115 -19.61 -15.43 -2.21
C GLY A 115 -18.25 -15.72 -1.58
N LYS A 116 -17.17 -15.01 -1.97
CA LYS A 116 -15.81 -15.28 -1.48
C LYS A 116 -15.10 -14.02 -1.02
N THR A 117 -14.18 -14.20 -0.05
CA THR A 117 -13.17 -13.22 0.32
C THR A 117 -11.87 -13.93 0.68
N TRP A 118 -10.75 -13.43 0.17
CA TRP A 118 -9.41 -13.89 0.57
C TRP A 118 -8.88 -12.97 1.67
N LEU A 119 -8.22 -13.56 2.64
CA LEU A 119 -7.56 -12.87 3.73
C LEU A 119 -6.35 -13.69 4.18
N ALA A 120 -5.16 -13.23 3.85
CA ALA A 120 -3.89 -13.90 4.18
C ALA A 120 -2.85 -12.87 4.63
N PRO A 121 -3.02 -12.27 5.82
CA PRO A 121 -2.18 -11.17 6.29
C PRO A 121 -0.70 -11.53 6.28
N THR A 122 0.13 -10.53 5.95
CA THR A 122 1.58 -10.62 6.07
C THR A 122 2.09 -9.28 6.58
N LEU A 123 2.43 -9.24 7.87
CA LEU A 123 2.85 -8.01 8.53
C LEU A 123 4.27 -7.62 8.10
N PRO A 124 4.53 -6.33 7.84
CA PRO A 124 5.89 -5.83 7.67
C PRO A 124 6.75 -6.04 8.91
N GLU A 125 8.06 -6.15 8.71
CA GLU A 125 9.01 -6.22 9.81
C GLU A 125 8.81 -5.06 10.80
N GLY A 126 8.82 -5.36 12.09
CA GLY A 126 8.61 -4.39 13.16
C GLY A 126 7.14 -4.20 13.59
N ILE A 127 6.16 -4.64 12.81
CA ILE A 127 4.75 -4.66 13.21
C ILE A 127 4.42 -6.05 13.75
N LYS A 128 4.26 -6.17 15.08
CA LYS A 128 3.96 -7.45 15.74
C LYS A 128 2.48 -7.76 15.85
N ARG A 129 1.65 -6.73 15.85
CA ARG A 129 0.20 -6.85 15.98
C ARG A 129 -0.50 -5.81 15.12
N LEU A 130 -1.57 -6.22 14.45
CA LEU A 130 -2.45 -5.36 13.68
C LEU A 130 -3.90 -5.72 14.02
N LYS A 131 -4.71 -4.73 14.40
CA LYS A 131 -6.16 -4.88 14.52
C LYS A 131 -6.86 -3.86 13.65
N VAL A 132 -7.71 -4.34 12.76
CA VAL A 132 -8.55 -3.50 11.90
C VAL A 132 -10.01 -3.87 12.15
N ALA A 133 -10.78 -2.94 12.70
CA ALA A 133 -12.17 -3.13 13.04
C ALA A 133 -13.10 -2.34 12.12
N GLY A 134 -14.31 -2.86 11.93
CA GLY A 134 -15.37 -2.17 11.20
C GLY A 134 -15.22 -2.17 9.68
N ILE A 135 -14.46 -3.11 9.11
CA ILE A 135 -14.30 -3.28 7.67
C ILE A 135 -15.67 -3.63 7.06
N PRO A 136 -16.21 -2.82 6.13
CA PRO A 136 -17.47 -3.14 5.48
C PRO A 136 -17.28 -4.30 4.49
N LEU A 137 -18.04 -5.39 4.67
CA LEU A 137 -18.01 -6.56 3.79
C LEU A 137 -19.42 -7.17 3.69
N ALA A 138 -19.98 -7.21 2.49
CA ALA A 138 -21.27 -7.86 2.20
C ALA A 138 -22.40 -7.49 3.18
N GLY A 139 -22.50 -6.22 3.58
CA GLY A 139 -23.52 -5.73 4.51
C GLY A 139 -23.16 -5.86 6.00
N SER A 140 -22.07 -6.55 6.33
CA SER A 140 -21.57 -6.72 7.71
C SER A 140 -20.38 -5.83 8.01
N ARG A 141 -19.98 -5.82 9.29
CA ARG A 141 -18.74 -5.19 9.77
C ARG A 141 -17.80 -6.28 10.27
N VAL A 142 -16.67 -6.41 9.59
CA VAL A 142 -15.64 -7.42 9.89
C VAL A 142 -14.53 -6.80 10.73
N THR A 143 -14.03 -7.56 11.69
CA THR A 143 -12.80 -7.24 12.43
C THR A 143 -11.76 -8.30 12.12
N VAL A 144 -10.55 -7.85 11.83
CA VAL A 144 -9.38 -8.69 11.62
C VAL A 144 -8.33 -8.32 12.65
N GLU A 145 -7.81 -9.30 13.37
CA GLU A 145 -6.70 -9.16 14.31
C GLU A 145 -5.61 -10.15 13.95
N VAL A 146 -4.38 -9.67 13.88
CA VAL A 146 -3.19 -10.45 13.52
C VAL A 146 -2.16 -10.23 14.62
N GLU A 147 -1.62 -11.31 15.19
CA GLU A 147 -0.53 -11.30 16.16
C GLU A 147 0.44 -12.44 15.87
N GLY A 148 1.62 -12.11 15.36
CA GLY A 148 2.54 -13.10 14.80
C GLY A 148 1.90 -13.86 13.63
N ASP A 149 1.79 -15.20 13.76
CA ASP A 149 1.15 -16.08 12.78
C ASP A 149 -0.34 -16.30 13.06
N ASP A 150 -0.85 -15.82 14.20
CA ASP A 150 -2.25 -15.98 14.58
C ASP A 150 -3.12 -14.91 13.89
N VAL A 151 -4.16 -15.37 13.21
CA VAL A 151 -5.13 -14.50 12.52
C VAL A 151 -6.54 -14.80 13.07
N HIS A 152 -7.12 -13.80 13.70
CA HIS A 152 -8.48 -13.88 14.21
C HIS A 152 -9.40 -12.98 13.38
N VAL A 153 -10.55 -13.53 12.95
CA VAL A 153 -11.51 -12.82 12.09
C VAL A 153 -12.91 -12.97 12.66
N GLU A 154 -13.59 -11.85 12.84
CA GLU A 154 -14.97 -11.81 13.32
C GLU A 154 -15.88 -11.07 12.33
N GLY A 155 -17.15 -11.47 12.26
CA GLY A 155 -18.20 -10.76 11.51
C GLY A 155 -18.26 -11.08 10.02
N ILE A 156 -17.57 -12.12 9.53
CA ILE A 156 -17.77 -12.62 8.16
C ILE A 156 -19.20 -13.16 8.05
N PRO A 157 -20.00 -12.71 7.06
CA PRO A 157 -21.34 -13.26 6.85
C PRO A 157 -21.31 -14.74 6.44
N ASP A 158 -22.27 -15.53 6.88
CA ASP A 158 -22.35 -16.98 6.62
C ASP A 158 -22.36 -17.35 5.13
N HIS A 159 -22.83 -16.44 4.27
CA HIS A 159 -22.87 -16.66 2.82
C HIS A 159 -21.55 -16.29 2.11
N ILE A 160 -20.52 -15.86 2.85
CA ILE A 160 -19.20 -15.52 2.33
C ILE A 160 -18.18 -16.54 2.81
N GLU A 161 -17.60 -17.28 1.88
CA GLU A 161 -16.46 -18.18 2.13
C GLU A 161 -15.20 -17.36 2.42
N LEU A 162 -14.60 -17.56 3.59
CA LEU A 162 -13.30 -17.01 3.93
C LEU A 162 -12.19 -17.96 3.47
N VAL A 163 -11.35 -17.50 2.53
CA VAL A 163 -10.17 -18.21 2.04
C VAL A 163 -8.93 -17.62 2.72
N THR A 164 -8.20 -18.43 3.49
CA THR A 164 -7.03 -17.99 4.28
C THR A 164 -5.70 -18.09 3.54
N GLU A 165 -5.75 -18.45 2.26
CA GLU A 165 -4.60 -18.44 1.37
C GLU A 165 -4.55 -17.15 0.54
N PRO A 166 -3.35 -16.72 0.08
CA PRO A 166 -3.25 -15.60 -0.84
C PRO A 166 -3.99 -15.90 -2.15
N ARG A 167 -4.80 -14.96 -2.61
CA ARG A 167 -5.43 -15.12 -3.92
C ARG A 167 -4.37 -15.14 -5.02
N HIS A 168 -4.34 -16.22 -5.81
CA HIS A 168 -3.40 -16.35 -6.92
C HIS A 168 -3.68 -15.30 -8.02
N PRO A 169 -2.65 -14.69 -8.67
CA PRO A 169 -2.83 -13.69 -9.72
C PRO A 169 -3.71 -14.15 -10.87
N ALA A 170 -3.55 -15.41 -11.30
CA ALA A 170 -4.29 -16.02 -12.39
C ALA A 170 -5.69 -16.56 -11.97
N THR A 171 -6.13 -16.36 -10.72
CA THR A 171 -7.48 -16.75 -10.32
C THR A 171 -8.47 -15.89 -11.12
N ALA A 172 -9.05 -16.50 -12.15
CA ALA A 172 -10.15 -15.92 -12.90
C ALA A 172 -11.44 -15.96 -12.08
N VAL A 173 -12.40 -15.16 -12.47
CA VAL A 173 -13.78 -15.20 -12.00
C VAL A 173 -14.47 -16.44 -12.55
#